data_acfa8b52f6ee78f5206bb298be2cfda0
#
_entry.id   acfa8b52f6ee78f5206bb298be2cfda0
#
_cell.length_a   1.000
_cell.length_b   1.000
_cell.length_c   1.000
_cell.angle_alpha   90.00
_cell.angle_beta   90.00
_cell.angle_gamma   90.00
#
_symmetry.space_group_name_H-M   'P 1'
#
loop_
_entity.id
_entity.type
_entity.pdbx_description
1 polymer ?
#
loop_
_entity_poly.entity_id
_entity_poly.type
_entity_poly.pdbx_seq_one_letter_code
_entity_poly.pdbx_strand_id
1 'polypeptide(L)'
;MSMVKQSSWCLRTCKGMALIVLLAPILPGSITFAQEPGAALYQSQCVSCHGNDGLALATPVLHGQEPAYIVKALRAFKSGSRTDRITMSMNTIAAGLTEDQMSALAHYLAGQDPCVIRLEIDHGREGFREEFSAGRKKYIQSNCSHCHESFHHYAPRLMGQKADYLSHALKQFRSGERLAPMMPNLLQTWGEEDYRNVVTYISGMRLMRSCGPDH
;
A
#
# COMPACT_ATOMS: atom_id res chain seq x y z
N MET A 1 45.59 41.83 -52.08
CA MET A 1 45.26 41.82 -53.50
C MET A 1 43.91 41.07 -53.60
N SER A 2 42.87 41.57 -53.93
CA SER A 2 42.18 42.27 -54.94
C SER A 2 40.68 42.31 -54.44
N MET A 3 40.15 43.45 -54.12
CA MET A 3 39.27 44.36 -54.90
C MET A 3 37.95 43.72 -55.34
N VAL A 4 36.88 44.18 -54.69
CA VAL A 4 35.83 45.13 -55.17
C VAL A 4 34.83 44.53 -56.17
N LYS A 5 33.55 44.53 -55.78
CA LYS A 5 32.55 45.35 -56.49
C LYS A 5 31.25 45.47 -55.70
N GLN A 6 30.88 46.71 -55.38
CA GLN A 6 29.55 47.19 -55.03
C GLN A 6 28.70 47.19 -56.31
N SER A 7 27.43 46.84 -56.12
CA SER A 7 26.38 47.36 -57.00
C SER A 7 25.10 47.61 -56.22
N SER A 8 24.83 48.90 -56.02
CA SER A 8 23.54 49.49 -55.61
C SER A 8 22.50 49.22 -56.68
N TRP A 9 21.27 49.17 -56.27
CA TRP A 9 20.01 49.53 -56.93
C TRP A 9 18.91 48.69 -56.25
N CYS A 10 17.85 49.10 -55.70
CA CYS A 10 16.88 50.11 -55.99
C CYS A 10 15.91 50.24 -54.83
N LEU A 11 15.69 51.42 -54.33
CA LEU A 11 14.57 51.74 -53.47
C LEU A 11 13.26 51.53 -54.23
N ARG A 12 12.38 50.67 -53.72
CA ARG A 12 10.97 50.78 -54.01
C ARG A 12 10.19 50.77 -52.69
N THR A 13 9.67 51.90 -52.38
CA THR A 13 8.67 52.15 -51.34
C THR A 13 7.45 51.30 -51.57
N CYS A 14 7.22 50.33 -50.71
CA CYS A 14 5.89 49.72 -50.56
C CYS A 14 5.24 50.24 -49.28
N LYS A 15 4.19 51.00 -49.49
CA LYS A 15 3.29 51.55 -48.46
C LYS A 15 2.74 50.43 -47.59
N GLY A 16 2.64 50.76 -46.33
CA GLY A 16 2.23 49.94 -45.22
C GLY A 16 0.90 49.22 -45.35
N MET A 17 0.96 48.03 -44.83
CA MET A 17 -0.18 47.38 -44.24
C MET A 17 0.32 46.82 -42.90
N ALA A 18 -0.02 47.55 -41.84
CA ALA A 18 0.27 47.07 -40.47
C ALA A 18 -0.64 45.86 -40.19
N LEU A 19 -0.08 44.68 -40.26
CA LEU A 19 -0.72 43.45 -39.77
C LEU A 19 -0.69 43.49 -38.24
N ILE A 20 -1.81 43.89 -37.64
CA ILE A 20 -2.01 43.78 -36.19
C ILE A 20 -2.16 42.30 -35.88
N VAL A 21 -1.05 41.65 -35.49
CA VAL A 21 -1.10 40.32 -34.91
C VAL A 21 -1.64 40.49 -33.49
N LEU A 22 -2.93 40.21 -33.31
CA LEU A 22 -3.54 40.04 -31.99
C LEU A 22 -2.92 38.83 -31.34
N LEU A 23 -1.87 39.01 -30.54
CA LEU A 23 -1.36 38.01 -29.59
C LEU A 23 -2.44 37.81 -28.52
N ALA A 24 -3.29 36.80 -28.70
CA ALA A 24 -4.16 36.33 -27.65
C ALA A 24 -3.24 35.80 -26.48
N PRO A 25 -3.48 36.26 -25.25
CA PRO A 25 -2.73 35.70 -24.12
C PRO A 25 -3.07 34.22 -23.99
N ILE A 26 -2.09 33.35 -24.21
CA ILE A 26 -2.19 31.93 -23.85
C ILE A 26 -2.19 31.93 -22.33
N LEU A 27 -3.34 31.87 -21.70
CA LEU A 27 -3.49 31.60 -20.29
C LEU A 27 -2.86 30.23 -20.03
N PRO A 28 -1.91 30.14 -19.10
CA PRO A 28 -1.40 28.82 -18.70
C PRO A 28 -2.58 28.02 -18.17
N GLY A 29 -3.04 27.03 -18.96
CA GLY A 29 -4.00 26.07 -18.49
C GLY A 29 -3.41 25.39 -17.25
N SER A 30 -4.04 25.60 -16.10
CA SER A 30 -3.69 24.87 -14.89
C SER A 30 -3.87 23.39 -15.22
N ILE A 31 -2.75 22.65 -15.33
CA ILE A 31 -2.77 21.20 -15.44
C ILE A 31 -3.22 20.70 -14.06
N THR A 32 -4.51 20.55 -13.88
CA THR A 32 -5.05 19.81 -12.76
C THR A 32 -4.68 18.36 -13.00
N PHE A 33 -3.64 17.88 -12.32
CA PHE A 33 -3.40 16.45 -12.22
C PHE A 33 -4.65 15.84 -11.58
N ALA A 34 -5.43 15.11 -12.36
CA ALA A 34 -6.55 14.36 -11.83
C ALA A 34 -5.96 13.36 -10.81
N GLN A 35 -6.38 13.50 -9.56
CA GLN A 35 -5.98 12.56 -8.50
C GLN A 35 -6.41 11.16 -8.92
N GLU A 36 -5.51 10.18 -8.79
CA GLU A 36 -5.85 8.78 -9.11
C GLU A 36 -7.12 8.35 -8.37
N PRO A 37 -8.06 7.66 -9.03
CA PRO A 37 -9.35 7.30 -8.43
C PRO A 37 -9.21 6.55 -7.11
N GLY A 38 -8.19 5.69 -6.97
CA GLY A 38 -7.89 4.98 -5.74
C GLY A 38 -7.45 5.89 -4.60
N ALA A 39 -6.63 6.90 -4.90
CA ALA A 39 -6.17 7.88 -3.92
C ALA A 39 -7.33 8.75 -3.39
N ALA A 40 -8.17 9.26 -4.29
CA ALA A 40 -9.34 10.05 -3.90
C ALA A 40 -10.31 9.26 -3.01
N LEU A 41 -10.54 8.00 -3.37
CA LEU A 41 -11.41 7.10 -2.62
C LEU A 41 -10.81 6.76 -1.24
N TYR A 42 -9.50 6.51 -1.17
CA TYR A 42 -8.81 6.27 0.09
C TYR A 42 -8.94 7.46 1.03
N GLN A 43 -8.67 8.67 0.54
CA GLN A 43 -8.78 9.89 1.33
C GLN A 43 -10.20 10.15 1.84
N SER A 44 -11.22 9.83 1.07
CA SER A 44 -12.61 10.12 1.47
C SER A 44 -13.21 9.08 2.40
N GLN A 45 -12.82 7.80 2.31
CA GLN A 45 -13.52 6.72 3.02
C GLN A 45 -12.63 5.88 3.95
N CYS A 46 -11.31 5.91 3.78
CA CYS A 46 -10.43 4.96 4.46
C CYS A 46 -9.48 5.62 5.46
N VAL A 47 -9.02 6.85 5.15
CA VAL A 47 -7.96 7.53 5.89
C VAL A 47 -8.28 7.78 7.35
N SER A 48 -9.56 8.02 7.69
CA SER A 48 -9.99 8.29 9.07
C SER A 48 -9.67 7.16 10.04
N CYS A 49 -9.66 5.91 9.54
CA CYS A 49 -9.34 4.73 10.33
C CYS A 49 -7.96 4.15 10.01
N HIS A 50 -7.53 4.21 8.75
CA HIS A 50 -6.26 3.62 8.34
C HIS A 50 -5.08 4.60 8.35
N GLY A 51 -5.33 5.92 8.49
CA GLY A 51 -4.31 6.98 8.49
C GLY A 51 -3.65 7.21 7.13
N ASN A 52 -2.96 8.34 6.99
CA ASN A 52 -2.18 8.63 5.78
C ASN A 52 -0.90 7.79 5.68
N ASP A 53 -0.41 7.34 6.82
CA ASP A 53 0.81 6.56 7.01
C ASP A 53 0.56 5.08 7.32
N GLY A 54 -0.70 4.65 7.33
CA GLY A 54 -1.09 3.29 7.71
C GLY A 54 -0.94 2.97 9.20
N LEU A 55 -0.59 3.95 10.05
CA LEU A 55 -0.30 3.74 11.47
C LEU A 55 -1.49 3.93 12.40
N ALA A 56 -2.62 4.44 11.91
CA ALA A 56 -3.76 4.76 12.75
C ALA A 56 -4.36 3.50 13.42
N LEU A 57 -4.60 3.60 14.73
CA LEU A 57 -5.31 2.60 15.55
C LEU A 57 -4.77 1.15 15.43
N ALA A 58 -5.59 0.18 15.84
CA ALA A 58 -5.33 -1.26 15.70
C ALA A 58 -5.62 -1.82 14.29
N THR A 59 -5.66 -0.95 13.28
CA THR A 59 -5.91 -1.34 11.88
C THR A 59 -4.64 -1.89 11.23
N PRO A 60 -4.73 -2.76 10.21
CA PRO A 60 -3.56 -3.28 9.55
C PRO A 60 -2.81 -2.20 8.75
N VAL A 61 -1.51 -2.39 8.59
CA VAL A 61 -0.71 -1.69 7.58
C VAL A 61 -1.19 -2.13 6.19
N LEU A 62 -1.56 -1.15 5.35
CA LEU A 62 -2.06 -1.40 4.01
C LEU A 62 -1.06 -1.06 2.91
N HIS A 63 -0.10 -0.17 3.18
CA HIS A 63 0.90 0.28 2.22
C HIS A 63 1.76 -0.89 1.72
N GLY A 64 2.00 -0.92 0.42
CA GLY A 64 2.80 -1.96 -0.22
C GLY A 64 2.19 -3.36 -0.16
N GLN A 65 0.91 -3.50 0.19
CA GLN A 65 0.23 -4.79 0.27
C GLN A 65 -0.10 -5.33 -1.13
N GLU A 66 -0.24 -6.64 -1.26
CA GLU A 66 -0.56 -7.29 -2.53
C GLU A 66 -1.95 -6.88 -3.06
N PRO A 67 -2.06 -6.37 -4.31
CA PRO A 67 -3.33 -5.87 -4.85
C PRO A 67 -4.43 -6.95 -4.87
N ALA A 68 -4.11 -8.15 -5.32
CA ALA A 68 -5.07 -9.25 -5.39
C ALA A 68 -5.56 -9.67 -4.00
N TYR A 69 -4.69 -9.58 -2.98
CA TYR A 69 -5.09 -9.81 -1.60
C TYR A 69 -6.03 -8.71 -1.09
N ILE A 70 -5.76 -7.43 -1.39
CA ILE A 70 -6.63 -6.31 -0.99
C ILE A 70 -8.04 -6.50 -1.56
N VAL A 71 -8.15 -6.77 -2.88
CA VAL A 71 -9.44 -7.02 -3.53
C VAL A 71 -10.16 -8.21 -2.88
N LYS A 72 -9.45 -9.33 -2.67
CA LYS A 72 -9.99 -10.51 -1.98
C LYS A 72 -10.51 -10.18 -0.58
N ALA A 73 -9.76 -9.39 0.19
CA ALA A 73 -10.16 -9.00 1.53
C ALA A 73 -11.41 -8.10 1.54
N LEU A 74 -11.47 -7.11 0.63
CA LEU A 74 -12.62 -6.23 0.47
C LEU A 74 -13.88 -7.00 0.05
N ARG A 75 -13.75 -7.95 -0.89
CA ARG A 75 -14.85 -8.86 -1.27
C ARG A 75 -15.34 -9.71 -0.10
N ALA A 76 -14.42 -10.21 0.72
CA ALA A 76 -14.77 -11.00 1.90
C ALA A 76 -15.52 -10.18 2.96
N PHE A 77 -15.15 -8.91 3.15
CA PHE A 77 -15.92 -7.98 3.98
C PHE A 77 -17.29 -7.67 3.36
N LYS A 78 -17.33 -7.38 2.05
CA LYS A 78 -18.59 -7.09 1.34
C LYS A 78 -19.58 -8.21 1.41
N SER A 79 -19.15 -9.46 1.26
CA SER A 79 -20.00 -10.66 1.33
C SER A 79 -20.34 -11.10 2.75
N GLY A 80 -19.72 -10.50 3.78
CA GLY A 80 -19.89 -10.96 5.16
C GLY A 80 -19.13 -12.25 5.50
N SER A 81 -18.39 -12.85 4.55
CA SER A 81 -17.56 -14.04 4.82
C SER A 81 -16.34 -13.74 5.70
N ARG A 82 -16.04 -12.48 5.90
CA ARG A 82 -15.12 -11.96 6.91
C ARG A 82 -15.84 -10.92 7.73
N THR A 83 -16.14 -11.24 8.97
CA THR A 83 -16.78 -10.32 9.91
C THR A 83 -16.41 -10.70 11.34
N ASP A 84 -16.28 -9.71 12.20
CA ASP A 84 -16.15 -9.81 13.64
C ASP A 84 -16.46 -8.45 14.28
N ARG A 85 -16.46 -8.38 15.62
CA ARG A 85 -16.76 -7.12 16.34
C ARG A 85 -15.80 -5.98 16.01
N ILE A 86 -14.54 -6.28 15.69
CA ILE A 86 -13.50 -5.27 15.38
C ILE A 86 -13.64 -4.81 13.92
N THR A 87 -13.95 -5.74 13.01
CA THR A 87 -13.98 -5.47 11.56
C THR A 87 -15.36 -5.08 11.03
N MET A 88 -16.38 -4.98 11.89
CA MET A 88 -17.75 -4.69 11.46
C MET A 88 -17.90 -3.39 10.67
N SER A 89 -17.10 -2.38 10.96
CA SER A 89 -17.03 -1.14 10.17
C SER A 89 -16.56 -1.39 8.74
N MET A 90 -15.66 -2.35 8.53
CA MET A 90 -15.19 -2.72 7.20
C MET A 90 -16.28 -3.40 6.37
N ASN A 91 -17.18 -4.16 6.97
CA ASN A 91 -18.32 -4.74 6.26
C ASN A 91 -19.24 -3.63 5.71
N THR A 92 -19.52 -2.60 6.52
CA THR A 92 -20.33 -1.44 6.10
C THR A 92 -19.67 -0.68 4.96
N ILE A 93 -18.38 -0.37 5.07
CA ILE A 93 -17.63 0.36 4.05
C ILE A 93 -17.55 -0.46 2.75
N ALA A 94 -17.17 -1.73 2.86
CA ALA A 94 -16.98 -2.59 1.70
C ALA A 94 -18.31 -2.88 0.96
N ALA A 95 -19.43 -2.88 1.65
CA ALA A 95 -20.76 -3.05 1.03
C ALA A 95 -21.05 -2.01 -0.05
N GLY A 96 -20.57 -0.77 0.14
CA GLY A 96 -20.74 0.34 -0.81
C GLY A 96 -19.76 0.36 -1.98
N LEU A 97 -18.70 -0.47 -1.96
CA LEU A 97 -17.68 -0.44 -3.01
C LEU A 97 -18.07 -1.27 -4.23
N THR A 98 -17.81 -0.73 -5.42
CA THR A 98 -17.84 -1.50 -6.68
C THR A 98 -16.54 -2.29 -6.88
N GLU A 99 -16.54 -3.23 -7.83
CA GLU A 99 -15.32 -3.98 -8.18
C GLU A 99 -14.21 -3.06 -8.71
N ASP A 100 -14.57 -2.07 -9.53
CA ASP A 100 -13.60 -1.09 -10.06
C ASP A 100 -13.00 -0.23 -8.94
N GLN A 101 -13.81 0.18 -7.96
CA GLN A 101 -13.35 0.90 -6.78
C GLN A 101 -12.42 0.05 -5.91
N MET A 102 -12.75 -1.23 -5.70
CA MET A 102 -11.86 -2.15 -4.97
C MET A 102 -10.53 -2.33 -5.71
N SER A 103 -10.56 -2.45 -7.04
CA SER A 103 -9.37 -2.56 -7.86
C SER A 103 -8.53 -1.27 -7.81
N ALA A 104 -9.14 -0.10 -7.93
CA ALA A 104 -8.46 1.18 -7.85
C ALA A 104 -7.78 1.39 -6.48
N LEU A 105 -8.49 1.08 -5.38
CA LEU A 105 -7.93 1.10 -4.02
C LEU A 105 -6.74 0.14 -3.88
N ALA A 106 -6.86 -1.06 -4.42
CA ALA A 106 -5.82 -2.07 -4.33
C ALA A 106 -4.54 -1.64 -5.05
N HIS A 107 -4.66 -1.07 -6.26
CA HIS A 107 -3.51 -0.54 -7.00
C HIS A 107 -2.89 0.66 -6.29
N TYR A 108 -3.70 1.60 -5.82
CA TYR A 108 -3.21 2.74 -5.05
C TYR A 108 -2.42 2.31 -3.82
N LEU A 109 -2.97 1.42 -2.99
CA LEU A 109 -2.34 0.95 -1.75
C LEU A 109 -1.07 0.12 -2.01
N ALA A 110 -1.07 -0.70 -3.06
CA ALA A 110 0.11 -1.46 -3.47
C ALA A 110 1.26 -0.56 -3.93
N GLY A 111 0.94 0.58 -4.55
CA GLY A 111 1.91 1.58 -4.99
C GLY A 111 2.42 2.48 -3.87
N GLN A 112 1.82 2.44 -2.66
CA GLN A 112 2.32 3.24 -1.54
C GLN A 112 3.61 2.65 -0.99
N ASP A 113 4.57 3.52 -0.71
CA ASP A 113 5.85 3.10 -0.13
C ASP A 113 5.66 2.65 1.33
N PRO A 114 5.88 1.37 1.65
CA PRO A 114 5.80 0.90 3.03
C PRO A 114 6.95 1.41 3.89
N CYS A 115 8.00 1.97 3.32
CA CYS A 115 9.19 2.42 4.03
C CYS A 115 8.95 3.71 4.84
N VAL A 116 7.91 4.48 4.49
CA VAL A 116 7.47 5.63 5.28
C VAL A 116 6.82 5.23 6.60
N ILE A 117 6.42 3.96 6.74
CA ILE A 117 5.76 3.44 7.93
C ILE A 117 6.82 3.10 8.98
N ARG A 118 6.85 3.88 10.05
CA ARG A 118 7.74 3.67 11.18
C ARG A 118 6.95 3.10 12.35
N LEU A 119 6.83 1.78 12.41
CA LEU A 119 6.35 1.12 13.62
C LEU A 119 7.44 1.18 14.67
N GLU A 120 7.11 1.68 15.86
CA GLU A 120 7.99 1.57 17.02
C GLU A 120 8.06 0.10 17.46
N ILE A 121 9.24 -0.48 17.34
CA ILE A 121 9.52 -1.84 17.77
C ILE A 121 10.43 -1.75 18.98
N ASP A 122 9.93 -2.12 20.14
CA ASP A 122 10.73 -2.19 21.36
C ASP A 122 11.61 -3.45 21.34
N HIS A 123 12.73 -3.34 20.64
CA HIS A 123 13.75 -4.39 20.60
C HIS A 123 14.48 -4.61 21.96
N GLY A 124 14.34 -3.64 22.90
CA GLY A 124 14.92 -3.70 24.25
C GLY A 124 14.02 -4.39 25.26
N ARG A 125 12.78 -4.69 24.91
CA ARG A 125 11.83 -5.39 25.79
C ARG A 125 12.41 -6.74 26.24
N GLU A 126 12.27 -7.01 27.53
CA GLU A 126 12.68 -8.31 28.10
C GLU A 126 12.01 -9.47 27.34
N GLY A 127 12.77 -10.51 27.02
CA GLY A 127 12.32 -11.68 26.27
C GLY A 127 12.14 -11.46 24.76
N PHE A 128 12.33 -10.23 24.23
CA PHE A 128 12.13 -9.98 22.77
C PHE A 128 13.02 -10.85 21.90
N ARG A 129 14.31 -10.99 22.24
CA ARG A 129 15.27 -11.74 21.41
C ARG A 129 14.94 -13.22 21.35
N GLU A 130 14.54 -13.78 22.47
CA GLU A 130 14.15 -15.19 22.62
C GLU A 130 12.89 -15.47 21.83
N GLU A 131 11.85 -14.66 22.02
CA GLU A 131 10.59 -14.76 21.28
C GLU A 131 10.79 -14.57 19.77
N PHE A 132 11.59 -13.57 19.38
CA PHE A 132 11.90 -13.30 17.97
C PHE A 132 12.63 -14.48 17.32
N SER A 133 13.62 -15.04 17.99
CA SER A 133 14.37 -16.19 17.50
C SER A 133 13.51 -17.45 17.39
N ALA A 134 12.72 -17.74 18.43
CA ALA A 134 11.77 -18.85 18.44
C ALA A 134 10.69 -18.68 17.37
N GLY A 135 10.16 -17.45 17.21
CA GLY A 135 9.19 -17.10 16.18
C GLY A 135 9.73 -17.28 14.77
N ARG A 136 10.97 -16.84 14.51
CA ARG A 136 11.65 -17.08 13.25
C ARG A 136 11.75 -18.57 12.93
N LYS A 137 12.18 -19.37 13.89
CA LYS A 137 12.28 -20.83 13.73
C LYS A 137 10.92 -21.45 13.41
N LYS A 138 9.89 -21.10 14.18
CA LYS A 138 8.52 -21.59 13.96
C LYS A 138 7.96 -21.16 12.60
N TYR A 139 8.15 -19.90 12.20
CA TYR A 139 7.75 -19.35 10.90
C TYR A 139 8.33 -20.15 9.73
N ILE A 140 9.63 -20.46 9.80
CA ILE A 140 10.32 -21.27 8.79
C ILE A 140 9.81 -22.71 8.79
N GLN A 141 9.74 -23.34 9.97
CA GLN A 141 9.26 -24.72 10.11
C GLN A 141 7.82 -24.92 9.62
N SER A 142 6.98 -23.91 9.80
CA SER A 142 5.59 -23.93 9.32
C SER A 142 5.46 -23.51 7.86
N ASN A 143 6.58 -23.29 7.16
CA ASN A 143 6.64 -22.92 5.74
C ASN A 143 5.82 -21.67 5.35
N CYS A 144 5.70 -20.71 6.27
CA CYS A 144 4.88 -19.50 6.08
C CYS A 144 5.41 -18.63 4.92
N SER A 145 6.76 -18.57 4.79
CA SER A 145 7.42 -17.80 3.71
C SER A 145 7.04 -18.29 2.31
N HIS A 146 6.68 -19.57 2.15
CA HIS A 146 6.28 -20.09 0.85
C HIS A 146 5.10 -19.33 0.23
N CYS A 147 4.12 -18.95 1.03
CA CYS A 147 2.96 -18.19 0.55
C CYS A 147 3.10 -16.69 0.79
N HIS A 148 3.72 -16.27 1.90
CA HIS A 148 3.72 -14.88 2.35
C HIS A 148 4.93 -14.06 1.90
N GLU A 149 5.99 -14.69 1.42
CA GLU A 149 7.21 -14.03 0.90
C GLU A 149 7.47 -14.37 -0.58
N SER A 150 6.79 -15.37 -1.14
CA SER A 150 6.86 -15.68 -2.57
C SER A 150 5.74 -14.98 -3.34
N PHE A 151 5.79 -15.07 -4.68
CA PHE A 151 4.85 -14.43 -5.60
C PHE A 151 3.41 -15.00 -5.57
N HIS A 152 2.93 -15.45 -4.41
CA HIS A 152 1.54 -15.86 -4.25
C HIS A 152 0.65 -14.64 -3.98
N HIS A 153 0.23 -13.97 -5.04
CA HIS A 153 -0.55 -12.74 -5.02
C HIS A 153 -1.82 -12.74 -4.14
N TYR A 154 -2.29 -13.90 -3.72
CA TYR A 154 -3.49 -14.02 -2.85
C TYR A 154 -3.16 -14.11 -1.36
N ALA A 155 -1.90 -14.23 -0.99
CA ALA A 155 -1.46 -14.19 0.39
C ALA A 155 -0.95 -12.78 0.74
N PRO A 156 -1.25 -12.26 1.95
CA PRO A 156 -0.77 -10.94 2.34
C PRO A 156 0.73 -10.94 2.63
N ARG A 157 1.38 -9.82 2.40
CA ARG A 157 2.68 -9.54 3.01
C ARG A 157 2.51 -9.39 4.51
N LEU A 158 3.33 -10.10 5.28
CA LEU A 158 3.22 -10.15 6.74
C LEU A 158 4.27 -9.30 7.46
N MET A 159 5.49 -9.25 6.92
CA MET A 159 6.63 -8.63 7.61
C MET A 159 6.36 -7.16 7.89
N GLY A 160 6.58 -6.76 9.15
CA GLY A 160 6.32 -5.42 9.63
C GLY A 160 4.84 -5.10 9.87
N GLN A 161 3.96 -6.10 9.88
CA GLN A 161 2.56 -5.89 10.25
C GLN A 161 2.43 -5.73 11.78
N LYS A 162 1.41 -4.99 12.21
CA LYS A 162 1.16 -4.70 13.63
C LYS A 162 0.86 -5.96 14.43
N ALA A 163 1.48 -6.08 15.61
CA ALA A 163 1.36 -7.24 16.49
C ALA A 163 -0.10 -7.54 16.89
N ASP A 164 -0.86 -6.50 17.28
CA ASP A 164 -2.25 -6.66 17.68
C ASP A 164 -3.12 -7.18 16.53
N TYR A 165 -2.92 -6.63 15.32
CA TYR A 165 -3.63 -7.11 14.13
C TYR A 165 -3.27 -8.56 13.80
N LEU A 166 -1.98 -8.93 13.86
CA LEU A 166 -1.53 -10.30 13.62
C LEU A 166 -2.12 -11.27 14.63
N SER A 167 -2.06 -10.91 15.91
CA SER A 167 -2.60 -11.73 17.00
C SER A 167 -4.09 -11.99 16.80
N HIS A 168 -4.85 -10.94 16.48
CA HIS A 168 -6.27 -11.05 16.20
C HIS A 168 -6.55 -11.94 14.97
N ALA A 169 -5.87 -11.68 13.86
CA ALA A 169 -6.04 -12.42 12.61
C ALA A 169 -5.72 -13.92 12.76
N LEU A 170 -4.64 -14.26 13.46
CA LEU A 170 -4.27 -15.65 13.70
C LEU A 170 -5.28 -16.39 14.57
N LYS A 171 -5.83 -15.73 15.61
CA LYS A 171 -6.91 -16.28 16.43
C LYS A 171 -8.17 -16.55 15.61
N GLN A 172 -8.55 -15.62 14.73
CA GLN A 172 -9.70 -15.79 13.85
C GLN A 172 -9.53 -16.96 12.86
N PHE A 173 -8.32 -17.14 12.31
CA PHE A 173 -8.04 -18.30 11.46
C PHE A 173 -8.12 -19.61 12.24
N ARG A 174 -7.60 -19.63 13.47
CA ARG A 174 -7.66 -20.81 14.34
C ARG A 174 -9.10 -21.20 14.73
N SER A 175 -9.92 -20.20 15.07
CA SER A 175 -11.34 -20.41 15.44
C SER A 175 -12.24 -20.72 14.25
N GLY A 176 -11.78 -20.50 13.02
CA GLY A 176 -12.59 -20.61 11.80
C GLY A 176 -13.50 -19.42 11.53
N GLU A 177 -13.47 -18.36 12.36
CA GLU A 177 -14.20 -17.11 12.11
C GLU A 177 -13.74 -16.42 10.83
N ARG A 178 -12.46 -16.59 10.50
CA ARG A 178 -11.90 -16.10 9.24
C ARG A 178 -11.51 -17.26 8.35
N LEU A 179 -12.15 -17.34 7.20
CA LEU A 179 -11.93 -18.43 6.26
C LEU A 179 -10.67 -18.20 5.41
N ALA A 180 -9.79 -19.19 5.42
CA ALA A 180 -8.68 -19.31 4.48
C ALA A 180 -8.31 -20.78 4.35
N PRO A 181 -8.30 -21.37 3.15
CA PRO A 181 -8.23 -22.83 2.99
C PRO A 181 -7.01 -23.50 3.65
N MET A 182 -5.88 -22.80 3.71
CA MET A 182 -4.62 -23.37 4.21
C MET A 182 -4.28 -22.95 5.65
N MET A 183 -4.73 -21.77 6.08
CA MET A 183 -4.29 -21.19 7.37
C MET A 183 -4.75 -21.98 8.60
N PRO A 184 -6.00 -22.44 8.72
CA PRO A 184 -6.45 -23.18 9.90
C PRO A 184 -5.62 -24.45 10.14
N ASN A 185 -5.31 -25.21 9.10
CA ASN A 185 -4.57 -26.46 9.20
C ASN A 185 -3.15 -26.27 9.72
N LEU A 186 -2.50 -25.18 9.30
CA LEU A 186 -1.15 -24.85 9.76
C LEU A 186 -1.12 -24.45 11.24
N LEU A 187 -2.23 -23.87 11.74
CA LEU A 187 -2.31 -23.31 13.09
C LEU A 187 -2.83 -24.30 14.14
N GLN A 188 -3.37 -25.45 13.74
CA GLN A 188 -3.99 -26.41 14.67
C GLN A 188 -3.04 -26.93 15.74
N THR A 189 -1.78 -27.10 15.41
CA THR A 189 -0.76 -27.63 16.33
C THR A 189 -0.04 -26.59 17.17
N TRP A 190 -0.42 -25.30 17.00
CA TRP A 190 0.25 -24.21 17.68
C TRP A 190 -0.28 -23.99 19.09
N GLY A 191 0.62 -23.88 20.07
CA GLY A 191 0.33 -23.37 21.41
C GLY A 191 0.33 -21.83 21.44
N GLU A 192 -0.12 -21.27 22.57
CA GLU A 192 -0.14 -19.80 22.75
C GLU A 192 1.25 -19.16 22.64
N GLU A 193 2.28 -19.91 23.02
CA GLU A 193 3.68 -19.47 22.89
C GLU A 193 4.08 -19.36 21.41
N ASP A 194 3.72 -20.33 20.57
CA ASP A 194 3.98 -20.26 19.12
C ASP A 194 3.37 -19.02 18.51
N TYR A 195 2.11 -18.71 18.88
CA TYR A 195 1.44 -17.49 18.40
C TYR A 195 2.19 -16.23 18.79
N ARG A 196 2.53 -16.10 20.10
CA ARG A 196 3.27 -14.96 20.61
C ARG A 196 4.60 -14.81 19.90
N ASN A 197 5.38 -15.87 19.80
CA ASN A 197 6.69 -15.88 19.19
C ASN A 197 6.64 -15.49 17.69
N VAL A 198 5.72 -16.08 16.93
CA VAL A 198 5.58 -15.75 15.49
C VAL A 198 5.08 -14.32 15.29
N VAL A 199 4.18 -13.85 16.12
CA VAL A 199 3.74 -12.44 16.09
C VAL A 199 4.91 -11.51 16.37
N THR A 200 5.72 -11.80 17.40
CA THR A 200 6.93 -11.03 17.73
C THR A 200 7.93 -11.04 16.59
N TYR A 201 8.14 -12.18 15.92
CA TYR A 201 9.01 -12.24 14.74
C TYR A 201 8.51 -11.37 13.59
N ILE A 202 7.25 -11.53 13.19
CA ILE A 202 6.69 -10.82 12.03
C ILE A 202 6.63 -9.31 12.29
N SER A 203 6.12 -8.90 13.45
CA SER A 203 5.99 -7.48 13.81
C SER A 203 7.33 -6.82 14.14
N GLY A 204 8.29 -7.60 14.63
CA GLY A 204 9.66 -7.16 14.91
C GLY A 204 10.53 -7.01 13.65
N MET A 205 10.08 -7.52 12.53
CA MET A 205 10.72 -7.28 11.24
C MET A 205 10.28 -5.92 10.71
N ARG A 206 11.22 -5.08 10.36
CA ARG A 206 10.90 -3.91 9.57
C ARG A 206 10.32 -4.39 8.23
N LEU A 207 9.33 -3.68 7.68
CA LEU A 207 8.85 -3.85 6.29
C LEU A 207 9.99 -3.80 5.25
N MET A 208 11.17 -3.58 5.71
CA MET A 208 12.37 -3.02 5.15
C MET A 208 13.32 -4.02 4.51
N ARG A 209 12.89 -5.18 4.08
CA ARG A 209 13.78 -5.92 3.14
C ARG A 209 13.92 -5.21 1.80
N SER A 210 12.99 -4.31 1.50
CA SER A 210 13.01 -3.49 0.27
C SER A 210 13.37 -2.03 0.49
N CYS A 211 13.50 -1.59 1.75
CA CYS A 211 13.88 -0.22 2.04
C CYS A 211 15.40 -0.12 2.18
N GLY A 212 16.01 0.83 1.48
CA GLY A 212 17.43 1.10 1.58
C GLY A 212 17.85 1.55 2.99
N PRO A 213 19.18 1.62 3.26
CA PRO A 213 19.71 1.99 4.58
C PRO A 213 19.35 3.40 5.04
N ASP A 214 18.84 4.25 4.16
CA ASP A 214 18.54 5.66 4.42
C ASP A 214 17.08 5.95 4.80
N HIS A 215 16.26 4.92 5.05
CA HIS A 215 14.85 5.02 5.44
C HIS A 215 14.59 4.58 6.87
#